data_619af73436d011900e47759aefbf2370
#
_entry.id   619af73436d011900e47759aefbf2370
#
_cell.length_a   1.000
_cell.length_b   1.000
_cell.length_c   1.000
_cell.angle_alpha   90.00
_cell.angle_beta   90.00
_cell.angle_gamma   90.00
#
_symmetry.space_group_name_H-M   'P 1'
#
loop_
_entity.id
_entity.type
_entity.pdbx_description
1 polymer ?
#
loop_
_entity_poly.entity_id
_entity_poly.type
_entity_poly.pdbx_seq_one_letter_code
_entity_poly.pdbx_strand_id
1 'polypeptide(L)' 'MKNLIRQLRTERGLSQRQLAEAMDVSRQTINSIEQERYTPSLPLALALARFFERTVEEVFDGDA' A
#
# COMPACT_ATOMS: atom_id res chain seq x y z
N MET A 1 -2.12 -7.79 -8.04
CA MET A 1 -3.39 -7.32 -7.46
C MET A 1 -3.47 -5.81 -7.58
N LYS A 2 -4.54 -5.31 -8.17
CA LYS A 2 -4.75 -3.87 -8.29
C LYS A 2 -4.94 -3.23 -6.93
N ASN A 3 -4.44 -2.01 -6.78
CA ASN A 3 -4.57 -1.29 -5.51
C ASN A 3 -4.48 0.20 -5.74
N LEU A 4 -4.84 0.97 -4.71
CA LEU A 4 -4.83 2.42 -4.73
C LEU A 4 -3.65 3.00 -3.93
N ILE A 5 -2.65 2.19 -3.58
CA ILE A 5 -1.56 2.63 -2.68
C ILE A 5 -0.84 3.85 -3.25
N ARG A 6 -0.46 3.81 -4.53
CA ARG A 6 0.26 4.94 -5.13
C ARG A 6 -0.58 6.21 -5.11
N GLN A 7 -1.87 6.08 -5.45
CA GLN A 7 -2.78 7.23 -5.47
C GLN A 7 -2.94 7.82 -4.07
N LEU A 8 -3.21 6.96 -3.08
CA LEU A 8 -3.41 7.41 -1.71
C LEU A 8 -2.13 8.02 -1.14
N ARG A 9 -0.99 7.41 -1.46
CA ARG A 9 0.31 7.92 -1.02
C ARG A 9 0.59 9.30 -1.58
N THR A 10 0.39 9.47 -2.89
CA THR A 10 0.69 10.75 -3.55
C THR A 10 -0.28 11.83 -3.11
N GLU A 11 -1.53 11.49 -2.83
CA GLU A 11 -2.50 12.46 -2.32
C GLU A 11 -2.08 13.03 -0.98
N ARG A 12 -1.34 12.26 -0.19
CA ARG A 12 -0.81 12.72 1.10
C ARG A 12 0.59 13.34 1.00
N GLY A 13 1.13 13.41 -0.22
CA GLY A 13 2.46 13.98 -0.43
C GLY A 13 3.58 13.11 0.12
N LEU A 14 3.37 11.80 0.24
CA LEU A 14 4.36 10.89 0.79
C LEU A 14 5.20 10.25 -0.31
N SER A 15 6.50 10.10 -0.05
CA SER A 15 7.37 9.30 -0.91
C SER A 15 7.18 7.82 -0.60
N GLN A 16 7.66 6.95 -1.52
CA GLN A 16 7.67 5.52 -1.24
C GLN A 16 8.47 5.20 0.02
N ARG A 17 9.60 5.90 0.21
CA ARG A 17 10.43 5.71 1.40
C ARG A 17 9.66 6.06 2.67
N GLN A 18 8.96 7.19 2.66
CA GLN A 18 8.22 7.62 3.83
C GLN A 18 7.12 6.61 4.20
N LEU A 19 6.40 6.11 3.20
CA LEU A 19 5.38 5.09 3.46
C LEU A 19 6.02 3.79 3.96
N ALA A 20 7.14 3.40 3.37
CA ALA A 20 7.84 2.19 3.80
C ALA A 20 8.28 2.30 5.26
N GLU A 21 8.80 3.46 5.66
CA GLU A 21 9.19 3.70 7.04
C GLU A 21 8.00 3.61 7.98
N ALA A 22 6.86 4.19 7.58
CA ALA A 22 5.65 4.14 8.39
C ALA A 22 5.14 2.71 8.57
N MET A 23 5.33 1.87 7.57
CA MET A 23 4.87 0.47 7.59
C MET A 23 5.93 -0.50 8.10
N ASP A 24 7.14 -0.01 8.37
CA ASP A 24 8.26 -0.84 8.82
C ASP A 24 8.62 -1.93 7.81
N VAL A 25 8.64 -1.56 6.54
CA VAL A 25 9.05 -2.43 5.44
C VAL A 25 10.04 -1.68 4.54
N SER A 26 10.65 -2.38 3.60
CA SER A 26 11.57 -1.75 2.66
C SER A 26 10.82 -0.92 1.61
N ARG A 27 11.52 0.07 1.05
CA ARG A 27 10.97 0.85 -0.06
C ARG A 27 10.65 -0.05 -1.25
N GLN A 28 11.49 -1.07 -1.47
CA GLN A 28 11.28 -2.01 -2.57
C GLN A 28 9.94 -2.76 -2.40
N THR A 29 9.56 -3.08 -1.17
CA THR A 29 8.27 -3.72 -0.90
C THR A 29 7.12 -2.82 -1.33
N ILE A 30 7.17 -1.54 -0.97
CA ILE A 30 6.13 -0.59 -1.37
C ILE A 30 6.09 -0.46 -2.88
N ASN A 31 7.26 -0.32 -3.53
CA ASN A 31 7.33 -0.21 -4.98
C ASN A 31 6.71 -1.45 -5.66
N SER A 32 7.02 -2.63 -5.16
CA SER A 32 6.50 -3.87 -5.75
C SER A 32 4.99 -3.97 -5.58
N ILE A 33 4.45 -3.51 -4.46
CA ILE A 33 3.00 -3.47 -4.25
C ILE A 33 2.36 -2.52 -5.25
N GLU A 34 2.90 -1.31 -5.39
CA GLU A 34 2.35 -0.31 -6.30
C GLU A 34 2.37 -0.78 -7.75
N GLN A 35 3.38 -1.55 -8.13
CA GLN A 35 3.49 -2.10 -9.47
C GLN A 35 2.71 -3.40 -9.66
N GLU A 36 1.95 -3.80 -8.65
CA GLU A 36 1.09 -4.99 -8.71
C GLU A 36 1.86 -6.29 -8.90
N ARG A 37 3.14 -6.30 -8.51
CA ARG A 37 3.99 -7.50 -8.61
C ARG A 37 3.99 -8.32 -7.33
N TYR A 38 3.55 -7.75 -6.23
CA TYR A 38 3.60 -8.38 -4.93
C TYR A 38 2.29 -8.11 -4.19
N THR A 39 1.69 -9.18 -3.71
CA THR A 39 0.48 -9.10 -2.89
C THR A 39 0.93 -9.09 -1.43
N PRO A 40 0.64 -8.03 -0.66
CA PRO A 40 1.10 -7.96 0.72
C PRO A 40 0.43 -9.02 1.58
N SER A 41 1.11 -9.40 2.67
CA SER A 41 0.50 -10.24 3.69
C SER A 41 -0.72 -9.54 4.27
N LEU A 42 -1.62 -10.30 4.89
CA LEU A 42 -2.81 -9.70 5.51
C LEU A 42 -2.44 -8.66 6.56
N PRO A 43 -1.48 -8.90 7.47
CA PRO A 43 -1.10 -7.86 8.42
C PRO A 43 -0.64 -6.57 7.76
N LEU A 44 0.16 -6.66 6.70
CA LEU A 44 0.63 -5.47 6.00
C LEU A 44 -0.52 -4.77 5.27
N ALA A 45 -1.41 -5.54 4.63
CA ALA A 45 -2.57 -4.98 3.96
C ALA A 45 -3.47 -4.23 4.94
N LEU A 46 -3.70 -4.79 6.13
CA LEU A 46 -4.49 -4.14 7.17
C LEU A 46 -3.81 -2.85 7.65
N ALA A 47 -2.48 -2.89 7.85
CA ALA A 47 -1.74 -1.72 8.29
C ALA A 47 -1.81 -0.60 7.25
N LEU A 48 -1.67 -0.93 5.99
CA LEU A 48 -1.78 0.05 4.90
C LEU A 48 -3.17 0.67 4.85
N ALA A 49 -4.20 -0.17 4.92
CA ALA A 49 -5.57 0.32 4.89
C ALA A 49 -5.85 1.27 6.05
N ARG A 50 -5.44 0.88 7.26
CA ARG A 50 -5.61 1.72 8.45
C ARG A 50 -4.86 3.04 8.34
N PHE A 51 -3.64 2.98 7.81
CA PHE A 51 -2.82 4.18 7.63
C PHE A 51 -3.55 5.20 6.76
N PHE A 52 -4.21 4.74 5.70
CA PHE A 52 -4.95 5.60 4.80
C PHE A 52 -6.42 5.78 5.19
N GLU A 53 -6.83 5.22 6.33
CA GLU A 53 -8.21 5.35 6.86
C GLU A 53 -9.23 4.78 5.87
N ARG A 54 -8.90 3.65 5.28
CA ARG A 54 -9.75 2.93 4.34
C ARG A 54 -9.88 1.48 4.76
N THR A 55 -10.84 0.77 4.17
CA THR A 55 -10.91 -0.68 4.35
C THR A 55 -9.97 -1.37 3.38
N VAL A 56 -9.61 -2.62 3.68
CA VAL A 56 -8.77 -3.40 2.77
C VAL A 56 -9.42 -3.50 1.40
N GLU A 57 -10.74 -3.70 1.38
CA GLU A 57 -11.48 -3.84 0.13
C GLU A 57 -11.47 -2.57 -0.71
N GLU A 58 -11.37 -1.41 -0.05
CA GLU A 58 -11.26 -0.14 -0.78
C GLU A 58 -9.88 0.05 -1.38
N VAL A 59 -8.84 -0.47 -0.72
CA VAL A 59 -7.46 -0.27 -1.15
C VAL A 59 -7.01 -1.31 -2.15
N PHE A 60 -7.41 -2.56 -1.96
CA PHE A 60 -6.96 -3.69 -2.78
C PHE A 60 -8.14 -4.32 -3.49
N ASP A 61 -8.02 -4.43 -4.82
CA ASP A 61 -9.05 -5.02 -5.67
C ASP A 61 -8.66 -6.44 -6.05
N GLY A 62 -9.31 -7.42 -5.42
CA GLY A 62 -9.01 -8.81 -5.67
C GLY A 62 -9.57 -9.36 -6.97
N ASP A 63 -10.44 -8.61 -7.65
CA ASP A 63 -11.07 -9.02 -8.91
C ASP A 63 -10.28 -8.55 -10.13
N ALA A 64 -9.14 -7.94 -9.92
CA ALA A 64 -8.34 -7.39 -11.00
C ALA A 64 -7.75 -8.46 -11.92
#